data_b80ef196f79d918c4b5b7f4bc1b62bdb
#
_entry.id   b80ef196f79d918c4b5b7f4bc1b62bdb
#
_cell.length_a   1.000
_cell.length_b   1.000
_cell.length_c   1.000
_cell.angle_alpha   90.00
_cell.angle_beta   90.00
_cell.angle_gamma   90.00
#
_symmetry.space_group_name_H-M   'P 1'
#
loop_
_entity.id
_entity.type
_entity.pdbx_description
1 polymer ?
#
loop_
_entity_poly.entity_id
_entity_poly.type
_entity_poly.pdbx_seq_one_letter_code
_entity_poly.pdbx_strand_id
1 'polypeptide(L)'
;LADAGYPDGFDLTIAIPSNYEFHMQTGEVVAEQLKEVGINVTIDAMEWSTWLDQVYNGRQYQATISGITSDLTPGYLLNRFQTDSKKNFINFASADYDALYQKIQDTLDVEQKKEYYKQLQQILCEDAGSAFLQVPANTTAIAKDLTGYKFYPVYVQDLSTVQKIQ
;
A
#
# COMPACT_ATOMS: atom_id res chain seq x y z
N LEU A 1 -24.57 0.62 -0.81
CA LEU A 1 -24.63 2.06 -0.52
C LEU A 1 -25.96 2.44 0.13
N ALA A 2 -27.11 1.99 -0.39
CA ALA A 2 -28.42 2.34 0.16
C ALA A 2 -28.53 2.00 1.65
N ASP A 3 -28.13 0.81 2.08
CA ASP A 3 -28.15 0.38 3.48
C ASP A 3 -27.21 1.19 4.37
N ALA A 4 -26.18 1.80 3.77
CA ALA A 4 -25.24 2.70 4.45
C ALA A 4 -25.68 4.18 4.44
N GLY A 5 -26.89 4.49 3.94
CA GLY A 5 -27.43 5.85 3.91
C GLY A 5 -27.08 6.67 2.66
N TYR A 6 -26.54 6.05 1.62
CA TYR A 6 -26.17 6.69 0.35
C TYR A 6 -26.91 6.08 -0.85
N PRO A 7 -28.26 6.13 -0.90
CA PRO A 7 -29.02 5.51 -1.99
C PRO A 7 -28.74 6.12 -3.37
N ASP A 8 -28.36 7.40 -3.41
CA ASP A 8 -28.04 8.14 -4.63
C ASP A 8 -26.51 8.25 -4.90
N GLY A 9 -25.71 7.52 -4.13
CA GLY A 9 -24.26 7.63 -4.18
C GLY A 9 -23.68 8.83 -3.44
N PHE A 10 -22.43 9.17 -3.70
CA PHE A 10 -21.75 10.34 -3.11
C PHE A 10 -20.51 10.74 -3.93
N ASP A 11 -20.00 11.94 -3.65
CA ASP A 11 -18.76 12.45 -4.24
C ASP A 11 -17.56 12.10 -3.33
N LEU A 12 -16.48 11.60 -3.93
CA LEU A 12 -15.24 11.22 -3.26
C LEU A 12 -14.03 11.90 -3.91
N THR A 13 -13.16 12.50 -3.12
CA THR A 13 -11.88 12.99 -3.59
C THR A 13 -10.76 12.02 -3.23
N ILE A 14 -9.96 11.61 -4.22
CA ILE A 14 -8.79 10.75 -4.03
C ILE A 14 -7.53 11.56 -4.29
N ALA A 15 -6.75 11.81 -3.24
CA ALA A 15 -5.44 12.48 -3.32
C ALA A 15 -4.36 11.51 -3.82
N ILE A 16 -3.67 11.83 -4.91
CA ILE A 16 -2.67 10.95 -5.51
C ILE A 16 -1.38 11.72 -5.78
N PRO A 17 -0.19 11.22 -5.40
CA PRO A 17 1.08 11.85 -5.75
C PRO A 17 1.35 11.73 -7.24
N SER A 18 1.36 12.86 -7.94
CA SER A 18 1.38 12.97 -9.41
C SER A 18 2.69 12.51 -10.08
N ASN A 19 3.78 12.43 -9.32
CA ASN A 19 5.07 11.95 -9.81
C ASN A 19 5.15 10.42 -9.98
N TYR A 20 4.12 9.69 -9.58
CA TYR A 20 4.00 8.24 -9.77
C TYR A 20 2.88 7.91 -10.76
N GLU A 21 3.23 7.83 -12.04
CA GLU A 21 2.28 7.55 -13.13
C GLU A 21 1.43 6.29 -12.85
N PHE A 22 2.05 5.26 -12.27
CA PHE A 22 1.36 4.03 -11.89
C PHE A 22 0.23 4.26 -10.88
N HIS A 23 0.40 5.17 -9.91
CA HIS A 23 -0.65 5.50 -8.95
C HIS A 23 -1.77 6.30 -9.61
N MET A 24 -1.42 7.20 -10.54
CA MET A 24 -2.40 7.96 -11.31
C MET A 24 -3.28 7.03 -12.15
N GLN A 25 -2.68 6.13 -12.92
CA GLN A 25 -3.41 5.14 -13.73
C GLN A 25 -4.30 4.23 -12.86
N THR A 26 -3.80 3.80 -11.70
CA THR A 26 -4.60 3.03 -10.75
C THR A 26 -5.81 3.84 -10.27
N GLY A 27 -5.63 5.12 -9.99
CA GLY A 27 -6.71 6.03 -9.58
C GLY A 27 -7.79 6.19 -10.65
N GLU A 28 -7.41 6.30 -11.91
CA GLU A 28 -8.34 6.38 -13.03
C GLU A 28 -9.21 5.11 -13.14
N VAL A 29 -8.59 3.93 -13.02
CA VAL A 29 -9.32 2.66 -13.05
C VAL A 29 -10.28 2.54 -11.85
N VAL A 30 -9.82 2.89 -10.65
CA VAL A 30 -10.64 2.86 -9.43
C VAL A 30 -11.82 3.85 -9.56
N ALA A 31 -11.58 5.04 -10.11
CA ALA A 31 -12.63 6.04 -10.32
C ALA A 31 -13.75 5.52 -11.25
N GLU A 32 -13.39 4.88 -12.36
CA GLU A 32 -14.38 4.30 -13.28
C GLU A 32 -15.16 3.14 -12.63
N GLN A 33 -14.50 2.28 -11.86
CA GLN A 33 -15.18 1.21 -11.14
C GLN A 33 -16.13 1.73 -10.05
N LEU A 34 -15.73 2.76 -9.31
CA LEU A 34 -16.57 3.37 -8.28
C LEU A 34 -17.79 4.08 -8.87
N LYS A 35 -17.66 4.67 -10.05
CA LYS A 35 -18.76 5.29 -10.79
C LYS A 35 -19.87 4.31 -11.13
N GLU A 36 -19.55 3.04 -11.43
CA GLU A 36 -20.54 1.99 -11.72
C GLU A 36 -21.49 1.73 -10.53
N VAL A 37 -21.05 2.05 -9.32
CA VAL A 37 -21.84 1.91 -8.09
C VAL A 37 -22.36 3.24 -7.55
N GLY A 38 -22.24 4.33 -8.32
CA GLY A 38 -22.78 5.65 -7.96
C GLY A 38 -21.86 6.52 -7.12
N ILE A 39 -20.55 6.21 -7.03
CA ILE A 39 -19.59 7.07 -6.37
C ILE A 39 -18.83 7.89 -7.42
N ASN A 40 -18.99 9.22 -7.37
CA ASN A 40 -18.30 10.13 -8.28
C ASN A 40 -16.93 10.49 -7.72
N VAL A 41 -15.87 10.07 -8.39
CA VAL A 41 -14.50 10.33 -7.93
C VAL A 41 -13.91 11.54 -8.63
N THR A 42 -13.34 12.46 -7.83
CA THR A 42 -12.42 13.50 -8.27
C THR A 42 -11.01 13.12 -7.89
N ILE A 43 -10.11 13.02 -8.86
CA ILE A 43 -8.68 12.77 -8.61
C ILE A 43 -8.00 14.12 -8.33
N ASP A 44 -7.44 14.27 -7.13
CA ASP A 44 -6.60 15.39 -6.73
C ASP A 44 -5.11 15.00 -6.89
N ALA A 45 -4.55 15.37 -8.03
CA ALA A 45 -3.16 15.08 -8.38
C ALA A 45 -2.22 16.08 -7.69
N MET A 46 -1.54 15.65 -6.65
CA MET A 46 -0.66 16.48 -5.84
C MET A 46 0.82 16.29 -6.20
N GLU A 47 1.59 17.36 -6.12
CA GLU A 47 3.06 17.24 -6.12
C GLU A 47 3.50 16.49 -4.84
N TRP A 48 4.62 15.74 -4.93
CA TRP A 48 5.07 14.84 -3.87
C TRP A 48 5.25 15.50 -2.50
N SER A 49 5.86 16.68 -2.45
CA SER A 49 6.06 17.41 -1.19
C SER A 49 4.73 17.85 -0.57
N THR A 50 3.79 18.28 -1.39
CA THR A 50 2.43 18.65 -0.97
C THR A 50 1.68 17.43 -0.44
N TRP A 51 1.79 16.29 -1.12
CA TRP A 51 1.20 15.04 -0.66
C TRP A 51 1.79 14.60 0.69
N LEU A 52 3.12 14.68 0.86
CA LEU A 52 3.75 14.35 2.12
C LEU A 52 3.26 15.25 3.27
N ASP A 53 3.12 16.54 3.02
CA ASP A 53 2.68 17.49 4.04
C ASP A 53 1.19 17.33 4.38
N GLN A 54 0.32 17.37 3.39
CA GLN A 54 -1.12 17.38 3.59
C GLN A 54 -1.68 15.98 3.88
N VAL A 55 -1.28 14.97 3.11
CA VAL A 55 -1.84 13.60 3.23
C VAL A 55 -1.10 12.80 4.28
N TYR A 56 0.21 12.62 4.13
CA TYR A 56 0.96 11.72 5.01
C TYR A 56 1.11 12.27 6.44
N ASN A 57 1.49 13.53 6.58
CA ASN A 57 1.67 14.18 7.89
C ASN A 57 0.39 14.81 8.41
N GLY A 58 -0.30 15.56 7.55
CA GLY A 58 -1.48 16.36 7.91
C GLY A 58 -2.78 15.57 7.95
N ARG A 59 -2.85 14.41 7.27
CA ARG A 59 -4.03 13.53 7.21
C ARG A 59 -5.28 14.24 6.69
N GLN A 60 -5.10 15.23 5.80
CA GLN A 60 -6.14 16.07 5.21
C GLN A 60 -6.56 15.49 3.85
N TYR A 61 -7.28 14.40 3.86
CA TYR A 61 -7.77 13.73 2.66
C TYR A 61 -8.99 12.84 2.98
N GLN A 62 -9.80 12.51 1.98
CA GLN A 62 -10.88 11.53 2.09
C GLN A 62 -10.36 10.11 1.76
N ALA A 63 -9.67 9.98 0.64
CA ALA A 63 -8.98 8.76 0.24
C ALA A 63 -7.66 9.11 -0.46
N THR A 64 -6.73 8.16 -0.50
CA THR A 64 -5.47 8.33 -1.22
C THR A 64 -5.01 7.00 -1.82
N ILE A 65 -4.31 7.07 -2.94
CA ILE A 65 -3.63 5.91 -3.53
C ILE A 65 -2.13 6.13 -3.41
N SER A 66 -1.45 5.17 -2.80
CA SER A 66 0.00 5.21 -2.62
C SER A 66 0.59 3.82 -2.61
N GLY A 67 1.87 3.71 -2.91
CA GLY A 67 2.64 2.47 -2.82
C GLY A 67 3.44 2.40 -1.53
N ILE A 68 3.52 1.22 -0.96
CA ILE A 68 4.35 0.95 0.20
C ILE A 68 5.39 -0.09 -0.18
N THR A 69 6.66 0.28 -0.09
CA THR A 69 7.75 -0.68 -0.25
C THR A 69 7.91 -1.49 1.03
N SER A 70 7.87 -2.80 0.89
CA SER A 70 8.09 -3.72 2.01
C SER A 70 9.56 -4.04 2.17
N ASP A 71 9.90 -4.54 3.34
CA ASP A 71 11.15 -5.19 3.72
C ASP A 71 10.99 -6.72 3.58
N LEU A 72 12.04 -7.47 3.89
CA LEU A 72 12.05 -8.93 3.89
C LEU A 72 11.15 -9.55 4.98
N THR A 73 10.67 -8.75 5.92
CA THR A 73 9.83 -9.22 7.03
C THR A 73 8.42 -8.66 6.95
N PRO A 74 7.38 -9.50 7.12
CA PRO A 74 5.99 -9.03 7.17
C PRO A 74 5.77 -7.98 8.27
N GLY A 75 6.45 -8.11 9.39
CA GLY A 75 6.34 -7.18 10.52
C GLY A 75 6.67 -5.74 10.18
N TYR A 76 7.60 -5.49 9.25
CA TYR A 76 7.93 -4.14 8.82
C TYR A 76 6.75 -3.42 8.16
N LEU A 77 6.04 -4.13 7.27
CA LEU A 77 4.86 -3.60 6.60
C LEU A 77 3.70 -3.46 7.59
N LEU A 78 3.42 -4.50 8.37
CA LEU A 78 2.26 -4.56 9.25
C LEU A 78 2.38 -3.65 10.48
N ASN A 79 3.60 -3.29 10.91
CA ASN A 79 3.83 -2.31 11.98
C ASN A 79 3.15 -0.97 11.74
N ARG A 80 3.01 -0.55 10.47
CA ARG A 80 2.44 0.77 10.15
C ARG A 80 0.93 0.88 10.41
N PHE A 81 0.25 -0.22 10.62
CA PHE A 81 -1.19 -0.24 10.91
C PHE A 81 -1.50 -0.29 12.42
N GLN A 82 -0.49 -0.35 13.29
CA GLN A 82 -0.72 -0.20 14.73
C GLN A 82 -1.23 1.20 15.05
N THR A 83 -2.14 1.31 16.02
CA THR A 83 -2.78 2.56 16.42
C THR A 83 -1.77 3.68 16.71
N ASP A 84 -0.71 3.38 17.47
CA ASP A 84 0.29 4.36 17.89
C ASP A 84 1.50 4.46 16.92
N SER A 85 1.48 3.78 15.79
CA SER A 85 2.58 3.84 14.84
C SER A 85 2.67 5.21 14.17
N LYS A 86 3.85 5.82 14.22
CA LYS A 86 4.13 7.08 13.50
C LYS A 86 3.96 6.95 11.98
N LYS A 87 3.98 5.73 11.46
CA LYS A 87 3.77 5.41 10.04
C LYS A 87 2.31 5.18 9.69
N ASN A 88 1.42 5.17 10.68
CA ASN A 88 -0.02 5.03 10.49
C ASN A 88 -0.63 6.37 10.07
N PHE A 89 -0.60 6.64 8.78
CA PHE A 89 -1.17 7.89 8.24
C PHE A 89 -2.65 7.76 7.82
N ILE A 90 -3.20 6.55 7.89
CA ILE A 90 -4.61 6.28 7.54
C ILE A 90 -5.56 6.34 8.75
N ASN A 91 -5.06 6.67 9.94
CA ASN A 91 -5.83 6.70 11.19
C ASN A 91 -6.52 5.37 11.53
N PHE A 92 -6.00 4.24 11.05
CA PHE A 92 -6.50 2.93 11.44
C PHE A 92 -6.27 2.72 12.94
N ALA A 93 -7.30 2.25 13.66
CA ALA A 93 -7.23 1.98 15.08
C ALA A 93 -8.04 0.72 15.41
N SER A 94 -7.36 -0.33 15.84
CA SER A 94 -7.99 -1.61 16.21
C SER A 94 -7.25 -2.22 17.39
N ALA A 95 -7.95 -2.34 18.52
CA ALA A 95 -7.37 -2.93 19.74
C ALA A 95 -6.99 -4.42 19.52
N ASP A 96 -7.76 -5.13 18.73
CA ASP A 96 -7.49 -6.54 18.41
C ASP A 96 -6.24 -6.67 17.53
N TYR A 97 -6.07 -5.74 16.57
CA TYR A 97 -4.86 -5.65 15.76
C TYR A 97 -3.62 -5.41 16.62
N ASP A 98 -3.67 -4.41 17.49
CA ASP A 98 -2.54 -4.04 18.35
C ASP A 98 -2.18 -5.18 19.31
N ALA A 99 -3.17 -5.82 19.95
CA ALA A 99 -2.96 -6.95 20.83
C ALA A 99 -2.35 -8.16 20.10
N LEU A 100 -2.81 -8.44 18.88
CA LEU A 100 -2.28 -9.52 18.06
C LEU A 100 -0.85 -9.21 17.59
N TYR A 101 -0.57 -7.96 17.20
CA TYR A 101 0.78 -7.55 16.82
C TYR A 101 1.75 -7.72 18.00
N GLN A 102 1.36 -7.38 19.22
CA GLN A 102 2.17 -7.60 20.41
C GLN A 102 2.46 -9.09 20.64
N LYS A 103 1.47 -9.98 20.49
CA LYS A 103 1.69 -11.44 20.57
C LYS A 103 2.75 -11.93 19.60
N ILE A 104 2.82 -11.35 18.40
CA ILE A 104 3.86 -11.68 17.41
C ILE A 104 5.25 -11.33 17.93
N GLN A 105 5.40 -10.18 18.60
CA GLN A 105 6.69 -9.78 19.17
C GLN A 105 7.16 -10.74 20.27
N ASP A 106 6.23 -11.23 21.07
CA ASP A 106 6.50 -12.12 22.20
C ASP A 106 6.66 -13.59 21.80
N THR A 107 6.30 -13.95 20.56
CA THR A 107 6.33 -15.34 20.07
C THR A 107 7.68 -15.66 19.42
N LEU A 108 8.29 -16.79 19.79
CA LEU A 108 9.51 -17.31 19.15
C LEU A 108 9.22 -18.36 18.08
N ASP A 109 8.11 -19.06 18.18
CA ASP A 109 7.69 -20.08 17.22
C ASP A 109 7.36 -19.47 15.86
N VAL A 110 8.04 -19.92 14.81
CA VAL A 110 7.94 -19.37 13.46
C VAL A 110 6.59 -19.68 12.82
N GLU A 111 6.05 -20.87 13.03
CA GLU A 111 4.77 -21.26 12.43
C GLU A 111 3.61 -20.53 13.11
N GLN A 112 3.69 -20.36 14.41
CA GLN A 112 2.71 -19.54 15.14
C GLN A 112 2.77 -18.07 14.73
N LYS A 113 3.96 -17.49 14.50
CA LYS A 113 4.09 -16.14 13.94
C LYS A 113 3.42 -16.01 12.58
N LYS A 114 3.61 -16.98 11.69
CA LYS A 114 2.97 -16.97 10.37
C LYS A 114 1.45 -16.93 10.48
N GLU A 115 0.89 -17.70 11.41
CA GLU A 115 -0.56 -17.71 11.63
C GLU A 115 -1.06 -16.38 12.17
N TYR A 116 -0.36 -15.76 13.11
CA TYR A 116 -0.70 -14.43 13.61
C TYR A 116 -0.59 -13.35 12.52
N TYR A 117 0.41 -13.42 11.64
CA TYR A 117 0.49 -12.50 10.51
C TYR A 117 -0.68 -12.64 9.52
N LYS A 118 -1.19 -13.85 9.31
CA LYS A 118 -2.42 -14.05 8.50
C LYS A 118 -3.63 -13.41 9.16
N GLN A 119 -3.78 -13.62 10.47
CA GLN A 119 -4.89 -13.02 11.24
C GLN A 119 -4.81 -11.48 11.22
N LEU A 120 -3.62 -10.87 11.33
CA LEU A 120 -3.47 -9.42 11.17
C LEU A 120 -3.95 -8.93 9.80
N GLN A 121 -3.60 -9.63 8.74
CA GLN A 121 -4.05 -9.28 7.39
C GLN A 121 -5.57 -9.43 7.25
N GLN A 122 -6.15 -10.43 7.90
CA GLN A 122 -7.60 -10.62 7.91
C GLN A 122 -8.31 -9.46 8.61
N ILE A 123 -7.84 -9.02 9.78
CA ILE A 123 -8.39 -7.85 10.49
C ILE A 123 -8.34 -6.61 9.59
N LEU A 124 -7.21 -6.34 8.91
CA LEU A 124 -7.09 -5.20 8.00
C LEU A 124 -8.08 -5.22 6.84
N CYS A 125 -8.39 -6.41 6.33
CA CYS A 125 -9.37 -6.57 5.26
C CYS A 125 -10.81 -6.41 5.77
N GLU A 126 -11.13 -7.00 6.94
CA GLU A 126 -12.49 -6.97 7.53
C GLU A 126 -12.85 -5.58 8.04
N ASP A 127 -11.91 -4.88 8.68
CA ASP A 127 -12.09 -3.51 9.14
C ASP A 127 -11.98 -2.45 8.02
N ALA A 128 -11.70 -2.90 6.78
CA ALA A 128 -11.60 -2.06 5.58
C ALA A 128 -10.68 -0.82 5.77
N GLY A 129 -9.65 -0.92 6.59
CA GLY A 129 -8.71 0.18 6.84
C GLY A 129 -7.90 0.56 5.60
N SER A 130 -7.74 -0.37 4.66
CA SER A 130 -7.06 -0.16 3.38
C SER A 130 -7.55 -1.15 2.34
N ALA A 131 -7.76 -0.68 1.11
CA ALA A 131 -7.98 -1.55 -0.04
C ALA A 131 -6.62 -1.95 -0.65
N PHE A 132 -6.26 -3.23 -0.56
CA PHE A 132 -5.03 -3.76 -1.14
C PHE A 132 -5.25 -4.09 -2.62
N LEU A 133 -4.82 -3.20 -3.50
CA LEU A 133 -5.19 -3.27 -4.92
C LEU A 133 -4.29 -4.23 -5.70
N GLN A 134 -2.98 -4.11 -5.57
CA GLN A 134 -2.04 -4.89 -6.37
C GLN A 134 -0.60 -4.84 -5.85
N VAL A 135 0.18 -5.82 -6.25
CA VAL A 135 1.64 -5.82 -6.15
C VAL A 135 2.19 -5.78 -7.58
N PRO A 136 2.72 -4.63 -8.04
CA PRO A 136 3.21 -4.50 -9.40
C PRO A 136 4.46 -5.36 -9.62
N ALA A 137 4.55 -5.97 -10.79
CA ALA A 137 5.78 -6.64 -11.22
C ALA A 137 6.81 -5.61 -11.64
N ASN A 138 7.98 -5.64 -10.99
CA ASN A 138 9.12 -4.83 -11.42
C ASN A 138 9.72 -5.40 -12.72
N THR A 139 9.77 -4.58 -13.76
CA THR A 139 10.38 -4.94 -15.03
C THR A 139 11.65 -4.15 -15.24
N THR A 140 12.66 -4.79 -15.78
CA THR A 140 13.95 -4.16 -16.11
C THR A 140 14.30 -4.46 -17.57
N ALA A 141 14.53 -3.42 -18.34
CA ALA A 141 15.09 -3.57 -19.70
C ALA A 141 16.61 -3.55 -19.61
N ILE A 142 17.25 -4.56 -20.22
CA ILE A 142 18.71 -4.64 -20.33
C ILE A 142 19.11 -4.75 -21.81
N ALA A 143 20.29 -4.25 -22.15
CA ALA A 143 20.82 -4.39 -23.50
C ALA A 143 21.03 -5.88 -23.85
N LYS A 144 20.81 -6.24 -25.13
CA LYS A 144 20.87 -7.65 -25.59
C LYS A 144 22.25 -8.29 -25.43
N ASP A 145 23.29 -7.48 -25.39
CA ASP A 145 24.68 -7.90 -25.24
C ASP A 145 25.13 -7.98 -23.77
N LEU A 146 24.20 -7.84 -22.82
CA LEU A 146 24.46 -8.02 -21.39
C LEU A 146 23.83 -9.31 -20.87
N THR A 147 24.49 -9.92 -19.89
CA THR A 147 24.02 -11.10 -19.14
C THR A 147 24.38 -10.99 -17.68
N GLY A 148 23.84 -11.87 -16.82
CA GLY A 148 24.16 -11.95 -15.40
C GLY A 148 23.41 -10.99 -14.50
N TYR A 149 22.42 -10.21 -15.00
CA TYR A 149 21.54 -9.40 -14.18
C TYR A 149 20.67 -10.28 -13.28
N LYS A 150 20.54 -9.90 -12.01
CA LYS A 150 19.73 -10.63 -11.02
C LYS A 150 18.71 -9.70 -10.38
N PHE A 151 17.51 -10.24 -10.13
CA PHE A 151 16.49 -9.58 -9.32
C PHE A 151 16.70 -9.95 -7.85
N TYR A 152 16.56 -8.95 -6.99
CA TYR A 152 16.63 -9.13 -5.54
C TYR A 152 15.27 -8.81 -4.91
N PRO A 153 14.88 -9.50 -3.83
CA PRO A 153 13.60 -9.27 -3.17
C PRO A 153 13.53 -7.95 -2.38
N VAL A 154 14.64 -7.22 -2.31
CA VAL A 154 14.76 -5.89 -1.69
C VAL A 154 15.25 -4.89 -2.73
N TYR A 155 15.08 -3.60 -2.45
CA TYR A 155 15.53 -2.52 -3.33
C TYR A 155 17.07 -2.41 -3.35
N VAL A 156 17.69 -3.39 -3.96
CA VAL A 156 19.15 -3.48 -4.17
C VAL A 156 19.41 -3.75 -5.64
N GLN A 157 20.38 -3.08 -6.20
CA GLN A 157 20.92 -3.35 -7.54
C GLN A 157 22.39 -3.72 -7.41
N ASP A 158 22.68 -5.02 -7.39
CA ASP A 158 24.03 -5.53 -7.49
C ASP A 158 24.37 -5.86 -8.95
N LEU A 159 25.20 -5.03 -9.54
CA LEU A 159 25.64 -5.16 -10.93
C LEU A 159 26.98 -5.93 -11.07
N SER A 160 27.55 -6.45 -9.99
CA SER A 160 28.86 -7.14 -9.99
C SER A 160 28.89 -8.39 -10.87
N THR A 161 27.71 -8.99 -11.12
CA THR A 161 27.58 -10.18 -11.97
C THR A 161 27.21 -9.87 -13.42
N VAL A 162 26.95 -8.61 -13.76
CA VAL A 162 26.59 -8.21 -15.13
C VAL A 162 27.83 -8.19 -16.00
N GLN A 163 27.74 -8.88 -17.14
CA GLN A 163 28.85 -9.03 -18.08
C GLN A 163 28.37 -8.77 -19.50
N LYS A 164 29.28 -8.30 -20.33
CA LYS A 164 29.05 -8.19 -21.76
C LYS A 164 29.26 -9.57 -22.43
N ILE A 165 28.28 -9.97 -23.24
CA ILE A 165 28.38 -11.17 -24.07
C ILE A 165 29.40 -10.88 -25.16
N GLN A 166 30.41 -11.75 -25.30
CA GLN A 166 31.42 -11.65 -26.35
C GLN A 166 30.86 -12.12 -27.69
#